data_7a575b07aead735b71dcda702fbcd54a
#
_entry.id   7a575b07aead735b71dcda702fbcd54a
#
_cell.length_a   1.000
_cell.length_b   1.000
_cell.length_c   1.000
_cell.angle_alpha   90.00
_cell.angle_beta   90.00
_cell.angle_gamma   90.00
#
_symmetry.space_group_name_H-M   'P 1'
#
loop_
_entity.id
_entity.type
_entity.pdbx_description
1 polymer ?
#
loop_
_entity_poly.entity_id
_entity_poly.type
_entity_poly.pdbx_seq_one_letter_code
_entity_poly.pdbx_strand_id
1 'polypeptide(L)'
;LTVVEIEPAVVATARQHFKLPDEDARMRIIVDDGADYVATTRHRFDLILVDGFDAEARTGMLDTLPFYVNCRARLSEEGLLVVNLLSKRKEFERSIERLERAFDGRALCFPSCDSGNAVAFAATGDMIDHRLSDLRATARALKRDTNLNLLPTVMRLEGWHRCDGGQLVL
;
A
#
# COMPACT_ATOMS: atom_id res chain seq x y z
N LEU A 1 5.36 -7.73 -12.62
CA LEU A 1 5.44 -6.40 -12.00
C LEU A 1 5.28 -5.33 -13.09
N THR A 2 4.41 -4.34 -12.85
CA THR A 2 4.34 -3.12 -13.65
C THR A 2 4.68 -1.96 -12.73
N VAL A 3 5.69 -1.17 -13.10
CA VAL A 3 6.07 0.07 -12.42
C VAL A 3 5.57 1.23 -13.26
N VAL A 4 4.90 2.19 -12.64
CA VAL A 4 4.47 3.43 -13.29
C VAL A 4 5.15 4.59 -12.59
N GLU A 5 5.94 5.36 -13.34
CA GLU A 5 6.73 6.48 -12.83
C GLU A 5 6.52 7.68 -13.74
N ILE A 6 6.14 8.81 -13.17
CA ILE A 6 5.83 10.02 -13.92
C ILE A 6 7.10 10.74 -14.43
N GLU A 7 8.21 10.59 -13.71
CA GLU A 7 9.44 11.32 -14.00
C GLU A 7 10.49 10.42 -14.69
N PRO A 8 10.75 10.60 -16.00
CA PRO A 8 11.72 9.77 -16.72
C PRO A 8 13.13 9.82 -16.14
N ALA A 9 13.51 10.94 -15.51
CA ALA A 9 14.82 11.10 -14.88
C ALA A 9 14.99 10.17 -13.66
N VAL A 10 13.90 9.85 -12.93
CA VAL A 10 13.92 8.88 -11.84
C VAL A 10 14.25 7.49 -12.38
N VAL A 11 13.62 7.08 -13.47
CA VAL A 11 13.92 5.79 -14.12
C VAL A 11 15.36 5.72 -14.60
N ALA A 12 15.85 6.78 -15.25
CA ALA A 12 17.23 6.86 -15.72
C ALA A 12 18.23 6.76 -14.55
N THR A 13 17.98 7.50 -13.47
CA THR A 13 18.81 7.48 -12.26
C THR A 13 18.80 6.09 -11.60
N ALA A 14 17.64 5.45 -11.54
CA ALA A 14 17.52 4.10 -10.98
C ALA A 14 18.34 3.07 -11.78
N ARG A 15 18.33 3.16 -13.11
CA ARG A 15 19.16 2.33 -13.99
C ARG A 15 20.64 2.57 -13.78
N GLN A 16 21.04 3.85 -13.69
CA GLN A 16 22.45 4.23 -13.61
C GLN A 16 23.08 3.94 -12.23
N HIS A 17 22.34 4.16 -11.15
CA HIS A 17 22.91 4.17 -9.80
C HIS A 17 22.36 3.08 -8.86
N PHE A 18 21.19 2.53 -9.13
CA PHE A 18 20.52 1.58 -8.24
C PHE A 18 20.37 0.17 -8.83
N LYS A 19 21.07 -0.12 -9.92
CA LYS A 19 21.06 -1.44 -10.58
C LYS A 19 19.64 -1.93 -10.90
N LEU A 20 18.76 -1.00 -11.31
CA LEU A 20 17.44 -1.38 -11.78
C LEU A 20 17.60 -2.38 -12.93
N PRO A 21 17.01 -3.59 -12.83
CA PRO A 21 17.12 -4.59 -13.88
C PRO A 21 16.52 -4.10 -15.20
N ASP A 22 16.98 -4.69 -16.30
CA ASP A 22 16.34 -4.51 -17.60
C ASP A 22 14.92 -5.09 -17.58
N GLU A 23 14.05 -4.49 -18.37
CA GLU A 23 12.68 -4.98 -18.53
C GLU A 23 12.67 -6.37 -19.16
N ASP A 24 11.82 -7.23 -18.64
CA ASP A 24 11.64 -8.61 -19.14
C ASP A 24 10.16 -9.02 -19.06
N ALA A 25 9.87 -10.29 -19.25
CA ALA A 25 8.50 -10.83 -19.14
C ALA A 25 7.88 -10.64 -17.74
N ARG A 26 8.68 -10.41 -16.70
CA ARG A 26 8.24 -10.26 -15.30
C ARG A 26 8.15 -8.82 -14.84
N MET A 27 8.83 -7.87 -15.53
CA MET A 27 8.87 -6.47 -15.15
C MET A 27 8.75 -5.55 -16.36
N ARG A 28 7.85 -4.57 -16.25
CA ARG A 28 7.67 -3.47 -17.22
C ARG A 28 7.72 -2.14 -16.46
N ILE A 29 8.32 -1.15 -17.09
CA ILE A 29 8.34 0.24 -16.61
C ILE A 29 7.59 1.11 -17.62
N ILE A 30 6.63 1.87 -17.14
CA ILE A 30 5.80 2.78 -17.93
C ILE A 30 6.05 4.18 -17.40
N VAL A 31 6.44 5.08 -18.30
CA VAL A 31 6.56 6.50 -17.95
C VAL A 31 5.20 7.14 -18.21
N ASP A 32 4.43 7.37 -17.13
CA ASP A 32 3.07 7.90 -17.18
C ASP A 32 2.64 8.40 -15.81
N ASP A 33 1.55 9.17 -15.74
CA ASP A 33 0.89 9.50 -14.47
C ASP A 33 0.19 8.25 -13.90
N GLY A 34 0.50 7.88 -12.65
CA GLY A 34 -0.08 6.70 -12.00
C GLY A 34 -1.60 6.76 -11.86
N ALA A 35 -2.18 7.96 -11.68
CA ALA A 35 -3.62 8.13 -11.59
C ALA A 35 -4.30 7.92 -12.95
N ASP A 36 -3.72 8.44 -14.01
CA ASP A 36 -4.21 8.24 -15.38
C ASP A 36 -4.06 6.79 -15.82
N TYR A 37 -2.94 6.17 -15.49
CA TYR A 37 -2.71 4.76 -15.79
C TYR A 37 -3.76 3.86 -15.13
N VAL A 38 -4.02 4.02 -13.84
CA VAL A 38 -5.02 3.23 -13.12
C VAL A 38 -6.43 3.48 -13.66
N ALA A 39 -6.75 4.71 -14.08
CA ALA A 39 -8.04 5.05 -14.64
C ALA A 39 -8.27 4.37 -16.01
N THR A 40 -7.24 4.24 -16.83
CA THR A 40 -7.37 3.81 -18.24
C THR A 40 -6.99 2.35 -18.49
N THR A 41 -6.11 1.76 -17.70
CA THR A 41 -5.69 0.36 -17.87
C THR A 41 -6.85 -0.62 -17.76
N ARG A 42 -6.78 -1.73 -18.51
CA ARG A 42 -7.73 -2.86 -18.40
C ARG A 42 -7.15 -4.04 -17.60
N HIS A 43 -5.90 -3.95 -17.19
CA HIS A 43 -5.27 -4.99 -16.37
C HIS A 43 -5.88 -4.99 -14.96
N ARG A 44 -5.93 -6.18 -14.37
CA ARG A 44 -6.22 -6.39 -12.96
C ARG A 44 -4.94 -6.82 -12.24
N PHE A 45 -4.84 -6.45 -10.98
CA PHE A 45 -3.66 -6.66 -10.15
C PHE A 45 -4.06 -7.32 -8.83
N ASP A 46 -3.26 -8.26 -8.37
CA ASP A 46 -3.43 -8.84 -7.04
C ASP A 46 -2.91 -7.89 -5.96
N LEU A 47 -1.96 -7.03 -6.32
CA LEU A 47 -1.36 -6.06 -5.43
C LEU A 47 -1.10 -4.75 -6.19
N ILE A 48 -1.57 -3.64 -5.60
CA ILE A 48 -1.20 -2.28 -6.03
C ILE A 48 -0.46 -1.62 -4.88
N LEU A 49 0.78 -1.16 -5.14
CA LEU A 49 1.58 -0.39 -4.19
C LEU A 49 1.62 1.07 -4.64
N VAL A 50 1.28 1.99 -3.73
CA VAL A 50 1.30 3.43 -3.98
C VAL A 50 2.33 4.08 -3.05
N ASP A 51 3.40 4.60 -3.65
CA ASP A 51 4.48 5.31 -2.96
C ASP A 51 4.97 6.45 -3.86
N GLY A 52 4.12 7.44 -4.09
CA GLY A 52 4.39 8.56 -4.98
C GLY A 52 4.27 9.90 -4.25
N PHE A 53 5.38 10.65 -4.22
CA PHE A 53 5.46 11.99 -3.66
C PHE A 53 6.24 12.91 -4.61
N ASP A 54 5.78 14.16 -4.73
CA ASP A 54 6.55 15.20 -5.40
C ASP A 54 7.70 15.74 -4.51
N ALA A 55 8.46 16.68 -5.02
CA ALA A 55 9.59 17.28 -4.30
C ALA A 55 9.16 17.99 -2.99
N GLU A 56 7.91 18.42 -2.89
CA GLU A 56 7.31 19.02 -1.69
C GLU A 56 6.62 17.97 -0.80
N ALA A 57 6.84 16.69 -1.07
CA ALA A 57 6.24 15.56 -0.37
C ALA A 57 4.70 15.57 -0.42
N ARG A 58 4.11 15.94 -1.57
CA ARG A 58 2.67 15.88 -1.82
C ARG A 58 2.37 14.70 -2.75
N THR A 59 1.25 14.06 -2.51
CA THR A 59 0.78 12.90 -3.28
C THR A 59 -0.05 13.28 -4.52
N GLY A 60 -0.47 14.54 -4.60
CA GLY A 60 -1.26 15.02 -5.73
C GLY A 60 -2.53 14.19 -6.00
N MET A 61 -2.69 13.73 -7.22
CA MET A 61 -3.85 12.94 -7.64
C MET A 61 -3.86 11.52 -7.04
N LEU A 62 -2.70 11.01 -6.57
CA LEU A 62 -2.58 9.68 -5.96
C LEU A 62 -3.21 9.58 -4.55
N ASP A 63 -3.69 10.70 -3.99
CA ASP A 63 -4.45 10.71 -2.73
C ASP A 63 -5.82 11.35 -2.93
N THR A 64 -6.59 10.87 -3.89
CA THR A 64 -7.95 11.32 -4.15
C THR A 64 -8.94 10.17 -4.09
N LEU A 65 -10.21 10.45 -3.76
CA LEU A 65 -11.25 9.42 -3.77
C LEU A 65 -11.41 8.75 -5.14
N PRO A 66 -11.44 9.48 -6.28
CA PRO A 66 -11.50 8.84 -7.60
C PRO A 66 -10.32 7.92 -7.87
N PHE A 67 -9.10 8.28 -7.46
CA PHE A 67 -7.93 7.41 -7.61
C PHE A 67 -8.10 6.09 -6.85
N TYR A 68 -8.50 6.13 -5.58
CA TYR A 68 -8.71 4.93 -4.78
C TYR A 68 -9.85 4.06 -5.31
N VAL A 69 -10.93 4.66 -5.83
CA VAL A 69 -12.01 3.93 -6.51
C VAL A 69 -11.50 3.24 -7.77
N ASN A 70 -10.66 3.91 -8.56
CA ASN A 70 -10.02 3.31 -9.73
C ASN A 70 -9.06 2.17 -9.33
N CYS A 71 -8.26 2.34 -8.28
CA CYS A 71 -7.41 1.25 -7.75
C CYS A 71 -8.26 0.03 -7.39
N ARG A 72 -9.34 0.21 -6.63
CA ARG A 72 -10.26 -0.88 -6.29
C ARG A 72 -10.82 -1.57 -7.53
N ALA A 73 -11.22 -0.83 -8.55
CA ALA A 73 -11.74 -1.38 -9.81
C ALA A 73 -10.69 -2.18 -10.60
N ARG A 74 -9.42 -1.97 -10.34
CA ARG A 74 -8.28 -2.67 -10.97
C ARG A 74 -7.68 -3.77 -10.12
N LEU A 75 -8.12 -3.94 -8.89
CA LEU A 75 -7.75 -5.12 -8.09
C LEU A 75 -8.49 -6.37 -8.58
N SER A 76 -7.84 -7.52 -8.41
CA SER A 76 -8.48 -8.84 -8.55
C SER A 76 -9.51 -9.05 -7.44
N GLU A 77 -10.21 -10.19 -7.44
CA GLU A 77 -11.26 -10.49 -6.47
C GLU A 77 -10.73 -10.49 -5.02
N GLU A 78 -9.49 -10.93 -4.80
CA GLU A 78 -8.81 -10.94 -3.50
C GLU A 78 -7.59 -10.00 -3.49
N GLY A 79 -7.71 -8.86 -4.15
CA GLY A 79 -6.61 -7.92 -4.32
C GLY A 79 -6.37 -7.03 -3.10
N LEU A 80 -5.15 -6.52 -3.01
CA LEU A 80 -4.72 -5.64 -1.93
C LEU A 80 -4.15 -4.33 -2.48
N LEU A 81 -4.63 -3.20 -1.95
CA LEU A 81 -4.01 -1.89 -2.12
C LEU A 81 -3.16 -1.57 -0.90
N VAL A 82 -1.94 -1.12 -1.10
CA VAL A 82 -1.03 -0.65 -0.06
C VAL A 82 -0.58 0.76 -0.39
N VAL A 83 -0.75 1.69 0.54
CA VAL A 83 -0.45 3.11 0.34
C VAL A 83 0.51 3.60 1.43
N ASN A 84 1.62 4.20 1.01
CA ASN A 84 2.49 4.95 1.91
C ASN A 84 1.91 6.36 2.13
N LEU A 85 1.64 6.71 3.39
CA LEU A 85 1.07 7.98 3.80
C LEU A 85 2.02 8.72 4.75
N LEU A 86 1.98 10.05 4.74
CA LEU A 86 2.73 10.89 5.66
C LEU A 86 1.85 11.28 6.86
N SER A 87 2.00 10.58 7.98
CA SER A 87 1.13 10.71 9.16
C SER A 87 1.21 12.08 9.87
N LYS A 88 2.28 12.84 9.64
CA LYS A 88 2.45 14.20 10.22
C LYS A 88 1.76 15.29 9.40
N ARG A 89 1.17 14.96 8.26
CA ARG A 89 0.44 15.91 7.42
C ARG A 89 -0.98 16.14 7.95
N LYS A 90 -1.48 17.37 7.79
CA LYS A 90 -2.87 17.74 8.19
C LYS A 90 -3.93 16.95 7.41
N GLU A 91 -3.58 16.52 6.22
CA GLU A 91 -4.45 15.76 5.32
C GLU A 91 -4.53 14.26 5.66
N PHE A 92 -3.71 13.76 6.58
CA PHE A 92 -3.58 12.33 6.88
C PHE A 92 -4.93 11.66 7.20
N GLU A 93 -5.72 12.23 8.11
CA GLU A 93 -7.04 11.69 8.45
C GLU A 93 -7.98 11.65 7.24
N ARG A 94 -7.92 12.68 6.39
CA ARG A 94 -8.71 12.74 5.16
C ARG A 94 -8.28 11.67 4.14
N SER A 95 -7.00 11.33 4.11
CA SER A 95 -6.48 10.25 3.25
C SER A 95 -7.05 8.91 3.68
N ILE A 96 -7.07 8.65 4.99
CA ILE A 96 -7.69 7.45 5.56
C ILE A 96 -9.19 7.41 5.26
N GLU A 97 -9.93 8.51 5.50
CA GLU A 97 -11.36 8.60 5.20
C GLU A 97 -11.67 8.32 3.71
N ARG A 98 -10.85 8.83 2.78
CA ARG A 98 -11.03 8.57 1.34
C ARG A 98 -10.82 7.09 1.03
N LEU A 99 -9.79 6.49 1.62
CA LEU A 99 -9.48 5.07 1.44
C LEU A 99 -10.61 4.18 1.98
N GLU A 100 -11.09 4.45 3.19
CA GLU A 100 -12.23 3.75 3.79
C GLU A 100 -13.50 3.88 2.92
N ARG A 101 -13.79 5.08 2.43
CA ARG A 101 -14.94 5.31 1.53
C ARG A 101 -14.80 4.56 0.20
N ALA A 102 -13.61 4.51 -0.38
CA ALA A 102 -13.37 3.82 -1.64
C ALA A 102 -13.52 2.29 -1.51
N PHE A 103 -13.25 1.74 -0.32
CA PHE A 103 -13.25 0.30 -0.05
C PHE A 103 -14.38 -0.16 0.89
N ASP A 104 -15.44 0.63 1.05
CA ASP A 104 -16.61 0.31 1.89
C ASP A 104 -16.21 -0.04 3.35
N GLY A 105 -15.28 0.73 3.91
CA GLY A 105 -14.77 0.54 5.27
C GLY A 105 -13.70 -0.55 5.39
N ARG A 106 -13.33 -1.23 4.30
CA ARG A 106 -12.32 -2.31 4.29
C ARG A 106 -10.91 -1.75 4.09
N ALA A 107 -10.53 -0.84 4.99
CA ALA A 107 -9.22 -0.23 5.03
C ALA A 107 -8.68 -0.20 6.46
N LEU A 108 -7.36 -0.37 6.59
CA LEU A 108 -6.62 -0.36 7.84
C LEU A 108 -5.38 0.49 7.65
N CYS A 109 -5.16 1.48 8.50
CA CYS A 109 -3.90 2.18 8.55
C CYS A 109 -3.08 1.70 9.74
N PHE A 110 -1.87 1.22 9.50
CA PHE A 110 -0.95 0.88 10.57
C PHE A 110 -0.49 2.13 11.32
N PRO A 111 -0.28 2.02 12.64
CA PRO A 111 0.26 3.12 13.41
C PRO A 111 1.58 3.64 12.80
N SER A 112 1.71 4.96 12.76
CA SER A 112 2.91 5.61 12.24
C SER A 112 4.18 5.09 12.94
N CYS A 113 5.23 4.88 12.16
CA CYS A 113 6.57 4.66 12.71
C CYS A 113 7.26 5.99 13.02
N ASP A 114 8.44 5.94 13.66
CA ASP A 114 9.20 7.12 14.08
C ASP A 114 9.59 8.05 12.92
N SER A 115 9.68 7.51 11.70
CA SER A 115 9.94 8.28 10.47
C SER A 115 8.80 9.24 10.08
N GLY A 116 7.60 9.05 10.63
CA GLY A 116 6.41 9.80 10.26
C GLY A 116 5.67 9.23 9.05
N ASN A 117 6.07 8.07 8.55
CA ASN A 117 5.32 7.32 7.55
C ASN A 117 4.31 6.40 8.23
N ALA A 118 3.17 6.23 7.61
CA ALA A 118 2.17 5.24 7.95
C ALA A 118 1.81 4.44 6.70
N VAL A 119 1.60 3.15 6.85
CA VAL A 119 1.21 2.29 5.74
C VAL A 119 -0.25 1.92 5.90
N ALA A 120 -1.05 2.28 4.90
CA ALA A 120 -2.45 1.92 4.84
C ALA A 120 -2.66 0.74 3.90
N PHE A 121 -3.59 -0.14 4.25
CA PHE A 121 -4.01 -1.30 3.48
C PHE A 121 -5.50 -1.20 3.21
N ALA A 122 -5.92 -1.59 2.02
CA ALA A 122 -7.33 -1.78 1.70
C ALA A 122 -7.49 -3.02 0.82
N ALA A 123 -8.54 -3.79 1.06
CA ALA A 123 -8.72 -5.11 0.44
C ALA A 123 -10.04 -5.21 -0.32
N THR A 124 -10.02 -5.98 -1.42
CA THR A 124 -11.21 -6.55 -2.07
C THR A 124 -11.45 -7.99 -1.59
N GLY A 125 -12.51 -8.65 -2.03
CA GLY A 125 -12.78 -10.06 -1.71
C GLY A 125 -13.50 -10.27 -0.38
N ASP A 126 -13.25 -11.41 0.26
CA ASP A 126 -13.88 -11.77 1.52
C ASP A 126 -13.31 -10.96 2.70
N MET A 127 -14.07 -10.92 3.78
CA MET A 127 -13.65 -10.26 5.02
C MET A 127 -12.40 -10.93 5.58
N ILE A 128 -11.37 -10.13 5.81
CA ILE A 128 -10.15 -10.58 6.48
C ILE A 128 -10.42 -10.60 7.98
N ASP A 129 -10.37 -11.80 8.57
CA ASP A 129 -10.60 -12.02 10.00
C ASP A 129 -9.49 -12.91 10.56
N HIS A 130 -8.55 -12.30 11.30
CA HIS A 130 -7.40 -13.01 11.86
C HIS A 130 -7.20 -12.72 13.34
N ARG A 131 -6.94 -13.77 14.12
CA ARG A 131 -6.49 -13.59 15.50
C ARG A 131 -5.07 -13.03 15.54
N LEU A 132 -4.83 -12.06 16.41
CA LEU A 132 -3.47 -11.51 16.60
C LEU A 132 -2.47 -12.57 17.07
N SER A 133 -2.93 -13.62 17.78
CA SER A 133 -2.09 -14.78 18.14
C SER A 133 -1.52 -15.48 16.91
N ASP A 134 -2.34 -15.65 15.87
CA ASP A 134 -1.96 -16.35 14.64
C ASP A 134 -1.03 -15.49 13.79
N LEU A 135 -1.30 -14.19 13.72
CA LEU A 135 -0.39 -13.23 13.09
C LEU A 135 0.99 -13.19 13.78
N ARG A 136 1.03 -13.28 15.12
CA ARG A 136 2.31 -13.40 15.85
C ARG A 136 3.02 -14.71 15.54
N ALA A 137 2.29 -15.82 15.45
CA ALA A 137 2.89 -17.12 15.10
C ALA A 137 3.48 -17.07 13.69
N THR A 138 2.75 -16.51 12.72
CA THR A 138 3.21 -16.30 11.35
C THR A 138 4.44 -15.37 11.29
N ALA A 139 4.44 -14.26 12.03
CA ALA A 139 5.58 -13.35 12.10
C ALA A 139 6.84 -14.01 12.70
N ARG A 140 6.68 -14.93 13.68
CA ARG A 140 7.79 -15.71 14.22
C ARG A 140 8.33 -16.72 13.20
N ALA A 141 7.44 -17.39 12.45
CA ALA A 141 7.83 -18.30 11.38
C ALA A 141 8.61 -17.55 10.29
N LEU A 142 8.09 -16.44 9.81
CA LEU A 142 8.74 -15.61 8.81
C LEU A 142 10.14 -15.15 9.27
N LYS A 143 10.27 -14.75 10.56
CA LYS A 143 11.58 -14.38 11.11
C LYS A 143 12.58 -15.53 11.07
N ARG A 144 12.15 -16.77 11.40
CA ARG A 144 13.03 -17.94 11.32
C ARG A 144 13.48 -18.22 9.89
N ASP A 145 12.56 -18.13 8.95
CA ASP A 145 12.78 -18.57 7.56
C ASP A 145 13.53 -17.53 6.72
N THR A 146 13.32 -16.24 7.01
CA THR A 146 13.83 -15.14 6.17
C THR A 146 14.67 -14.10 6.92
N ASN A 147 14.75 -14.19 8.25
CA ASN A 147 15.30 -13.18 9.15
C ASN A 147 14.54 -11.83 9.16
N LEU A 148 13.38 -11.74 8.51
CA LEU A 148 12.52 -10.55 8.53
C LEU A 148 11.66 -10.55 9.79
N ASN A 149 11.88 -9.56 10.67
CA ASN A 149 11.18 -9.47 11.95
C ASN A 149 9.98 -8.52 11.88
N LEU A 150 8.78 -9.04 11.61
CA LEU A 150 7.52 -8.30 11.64
C LEU A 150 6.80 -8.33 13.00
N LEU A 151 7.37 -8.98 14.02
CA LEU A 151 6.74 -9.09 15.33
C LEU A 151 6.44 -7.72 15.98
N PRO A 152 7.34 -6.72 15.95
CA PRO A 152 7.04 -5.38 16.47
C PRO A 152 5.88 -4.71 15.75
N THR A 153 5.70 -4.97 14.44
CA THR A 153 4.58 -4.44 13.65
C THR A 153 3.25 -5.06 14.11
N VAL A 154 3.21 -6.38 14.30
CA VAL A 154 2.01 -7.06 14.80
C VAL A 154 1.66 -6.59 16.23
N MET A 155 2.65 -6.38 17.08
CA MET A 155 2.41 -5.89 18.44
C MET A 155 1.80 -4.48 18.48
N ARG A 156 2.11 -3.62 17.52
CA ARG A 156 1.48 -2.29 17.43
C ARG A 156 -0.01 -2.35 17.08
N LEU A 157 -0.48 -3.43 16.46
CA LEU A 157 -1.90 -3.63 16.16
C LEU A 157 -2.74 -3.89 17.41
N GLU A 158 -2.16 -4.35 18.51
CA GLU A 158 -2.90 -4.74 19.72
C GLU A 158 -3.69 -3.60 20.38
N GLY A 159 -3.22 -2.37 20.24
CA GLY A 159 -3.91 -1.18 20.76
C GLY A 159 -4.74 -0.44 19.71
N TRP A 160 -4.88 -1.00 18.52
CA TRP A 160 -5.55 -0.34 17.42
C TRP A 160 -7.07 -0.63 17.44
N HIS A 161 -7.89 0.37 17.18
CA HIS A 161 -9.36 0.28 17.24
C HIS A 161 -10.01 -0.80 16.34
N ARG A 162 -9.28 -1.29 15.34
CA ARG A 162 -9.70 -2.40 14.46
C ARG A 162 -9.26 -3.79 14.97
N CYS A 163 -8.59 -3.85 16.11
CA CYS A 163 -8.07 -5.08 16.71
C CYS A 163 -8.72 -5.34 18.06
N ASP A 164 -10.02 -5.09 18.18
CA ASP A 164 -10.76 -5.31 19.41
C ASP A 164 -10.83 -6.81 19.76
N GLY A 165 -10.70 -7.12 21.06
CA GLY A 165 -10.72 -8.51 21.53
C GLY A 165 -9.57 -9.41 21.02
N GLY A 166 -8.48 -8.83 20.48
CA GLY A 166 -7.36 -9.61 19.94
C GLY A 166 -7.58 -10.18 18.53
N GLN A 167 -8.54 -9.62 17.80
CA GLN A 167 -8.93 -10.03 16.45
C GLN A 167 -8.79 -8.83 15.51
N LEU A 168 -8.12 -9.02 14.38
CA LEU A 168 -8.04 -8.06 13.29
C LEU A 168 -9.16 -8.37 12.29
N VAL A 169 -10.03 -7.38 12.06
CA VAL A 169 -11.12 -7.49 11.09
C VAL A 169 -10.98 -6.38 10.05
N LEU A 170 -10.99 -6.75 8.76
CA LEU A 170 -10.84 -5.85 7.62
C LEU A 170 -11.73 -6.26 6.44
#